data_560c6256e9a9327bfc13d40661c9c36f
#
_entry.id   560c6256e9a9327bfc13d40661c9c36f
#
_cell.length_a   1.000
_cell.length_b   1.000
_cell.length_c   1.000
_cell.angle_alpha   90.00
_cell.angle_beta   90.00
_cell.angle_gamma   90.00
#
_symmetry.space_group_name_H-M   'P 1'
#
loop_
_entity.id
_entity.type
_entity.pdbx_description
1 polymer ?
#
loop_
_entity_poly.entity_id
_entity_poly.type
_entity_poly.pdbx_seq_one_letter_code
_entity_poly.pdbx_strand_id
1 'polypeptide(L)'
;MNAPTGRFMLLAPLALLILCGLMIWSLQLGSVALSWRQTMAALGLSSAPLSGMLDTIVVQLRVPRALLAALTGAGLAMTGALLQTTTRNELADPFLFGLSSGASAGAVLVITRFGDALGALTLPLSAFAGGILSAMAVMVLFRVSRIRRAEQLIVCGLAVSFLFSALTSYLVFSGDQRAAGSVLFWSLGGLGLARWENLFIPLVSFVLLVGFTALRWRSLDALLAGEQTAHSMGVNVARLRTETFLCCALSTAFLVSLTGVIGFVGLMVPYLARRLVGVRHRLSVPMCGLLGAMLLTGGDMLSRSLIPHQELPIGIITAGLGGAFIVSLLLRAER
;
A
#
# COMPACT_ATOMS: atom_id res chain seq x y z
N MET A 1 -32.01 -4.94 10.33
CA MET A 1 -30.65 -4.78 9.74
C MET A 1 -29.63 -5.24 10.79
N ASN A 2 -28.73 -6.16 10.43
CA ASN A 2 -27.70 -6.60 11.37
C ASN A 2 -26.79 -5.42 11.73
N ALA A 3 -26.48 -5.23 13.01
CA ALA A 3 -25.70 -4.09 13.51
C ALA A 3 -24.41 -3.74 12.70
N PRO A 4 -23.62 -4.70 12.19
CA PRO A 4 -22.45 -4.42 11.35
C PRO A 4 -22.79 -3.77 10.00
N THR A 5 -23.87 -4.23 9.35
CA THR A 5 -24.29 -3.68 8.04
C THR A 5 -24.82 -2.24 8.20
N GLY A 6 -25.58 -1.98 9.27
CA GLY A 6 -26.06 -0.62 9.57
C GLY A 6 -24.91 0.36 9.86
N ARG A 7 -23.88 -0.08 10.62
CA ARG A 7 -22.68 0.71 10.86
C ARG A 7 -21.91 1.00 9.57
N PHE A 8 -21.75 0.01 8.68
CA PHE A 8 -21.08 0.21 7.41
C PHE A 8 -21.81 1.23 6.53
N MET A 9 -23.16 1.14 6.43
CA MET A 9 -23.95 2.09 5.66
C MET A 9 -23.85 3.53 6.14
N LEU A 10 -23.56 3.75 7.41
CA LEU A 10 -23.32 5.07 7.99
C LEU A 10 -21.87 5.52 7.85
N LEU A 11 -20.93 4.64 8.19
CA LEU A 11 -19.50 4.99 8.28
C LEU A 11 -18.82 5.08 6.91
N ALA A 12 -19.22 4.28 5.92
CA ALA A 12 -18.58 4.30 4.61
C ALA A 12 -18.83 5.63 3.86
N PRO A 13 -20.06 6.18 3.78
CA PRO A 13 -20.28 7.51 3.19
C PRO A 13 -19.56 8.62 3.97
N LEU A 14 -19.55 8.55 5.30
CA LEU A 14 -18.83 9.50 6.13
C LEU A 14 -17.31 9.45 5.86
N ALA A 15 -16.73 8.25 5.81
CA ALA A 15 -15.32 8.07 5.48
C ALA A 15 -14.99 8.57 4.07
N LEU A 16 -15.87 8.33 3.10
CA LEU A 16 -15.73 8.85 1.74
C LEU A 16 -15.75 10.38 1.71
N LEU A 17 -16.67 10.99 2.46
CA LEU A 17 -16.78 12.45 2.59
C LEU A 17 -15.52 13.06 3.20
N ILE A 18 -15.00 12.44 4.27
CA ILE A 18 -13.75 12.85 4.92
C ILE A 18 -12.57 12.68 3.95
N LEU A 19 -12.49 11.56 3.21
CA LEU A 19 -11.46 11.34 2.20
C LEU A 19 -11.48 12.41 1.11
N CYS A 20 -12.65 12.73 0.56
CA CYS A 20 -12.80 13.81 -0.42
C CYS A 20 -12.32 15.15 0.17
N GLY A 21 -12.72 15.47 1.39
CA GLY A 21 -12.27 16.67 2.10
C GLY A 21 -10.75 16.70 2.30
N LEU A 22 -10.15 15.60 2.71
CA LEU A 22 -8.69 15.47 2.84
C LEU A 22 -7.98 15.62 1.51
N MET A 23 -8.49 15.00 0.44
CA MET A 23 -7.92 15.14 -0.91
C MET A 23 -7.94 16.60 -1.38
N ILE A 24 -9.07 17.29 -1.24
CA ILE A 24 -9.19 18.70 -1.60
C ILE A 24 -8.25 19.56 -0.74
N TRP A 25 -8.19 19.30 0.56
CA TRP A 25 -7.27 20.02 1.45
C TRP A 25 -5.80 19.77 1.12
N SER A 26 -5.45 18.54 0.73
CA SER A 26 -4.08 18.21 0.32
C SER A 26 -3.59 19.01 -0.89
N LEU A 27 -4.51 19.50 -1.75
CA LEU A 27 -4.17 20.35 -2.89
C LEU A 27 -3.67 21.74 -2.50
N GLN A 28 -3.95 22.20 -1.29
CA GLN A 28 -3.48 23.49 -0.81
C GLN A 28 -2.07 23.43 -0.22
N LEU A 29 -1.66 22.25 0.27
CA LEU A 29 -0.39 22.04 0.94
C LEU A 29 0.75 21.74 -0.04
N GLY A 30 1.91 22.28 0.24
CA GLY A 30 3.14 22.06 -0.54
C GLY A 30 4.07 23.26 -0.44
N SER A 31 5.21 23.23 -1.16
CA SER A 31 6.22 24.28 -1.18
C SER A 31 5.67 25.67 -1.57
N VAL A 32 4.62 25.70 -2.38
CA VAL A 32 3.86 26.91 -2.71
C VAL A 32 2.52 26.82 -2.00
N ALA A 33 2.28 27.69 -1.01
CA ALA A 33 0.98 27.77 -0.34
C ALA A 33 -0.08 28.35 -1.29
N LEU A 34 -1.21 27.63 -1.45
CA LEU A 34 -2.34 28.08 -2.28
C LEU A 34 -3.52 28.44 -1.39
N SER A 35 -4.18 29.55 -1.75
CA SER A 35 -5.43 29.90 -1.11
C SER A 35 -6.55 28.98 -1.60
N TRP A 36 -7.62 28.85 -0.80
CA TRP A 36 -8.81 28.09 -1.16
C TRP A 36 -9.41 28.54 -2.52
N ARG A 37 -9.45 29.85 -2.75
CA ARG A 37 -9.99 30.42 -4.01
C ARG A 37 -9.17 29.99 -5.23
N GLN A 38 -7.83 29.97 -5.11
CA GLN A 38 -6.94 29.53 -6.18
C GLN A 38 -7.10 28.03 -6.45
N THR A 39 -7.21 27.21 -5.41
CA THR A 39 -7.42 25.77 -5.56
C THR A 39 -8.75 25.47 -6.27
N MET A 40 -9.83 26.16 -5.88
CA MET A 40 -11.14 26.00 -6.54
C MET A 40 -11.13 26.49 -7.99
N ALA A 41 -10.41 27.56 -8.28
CA ALA A 41 -10.25 28.06 -9.64
C ALA A 41 -9.46 27.06 -10.52
N ALA A 42 -8.37 26.47 -10.01
CA ALA A 42 -7.61 25.44 -10.72
C ALA A 42 -8.43 24.18 -11.01
N LEU A 43 -9.42 23.87 -10.17
CA LEU A 43 -10.35 22.76 -10.40
C LEU A 43 -11.54 23.15 -11.32
N GLY A 44 -11.55 24.36 -11.86
CA GLY A 44 -12.64 24.85 -12.71
C GLY A 44 -13.94 25.16 -11.96
N LEU A 45 -13.89 25.23 -10.62
CA LEU A 45 -15.07 25.46 -9.76
C LEU A 45 -15.24 26.93 -9.35
N SER A 46 -14.35 27.83 -9.77
CA SER A 46 -14.38 29.27 -9.51
C SER A 46 -13.77 30.03 -10.68
N SER A 47 -14.29 31.25 -10.95
CA SER A 47 -13.82 32.13 -12.00
C SER A 47 -12.66 33.06 -11.57
N ALA A 48 -11.99 32.77 -10.48
CA ALA A 48 -10.86 33.59 -10.04
C ALA A 48 -9.69 33.48 -11.05
N PRO A 49 -9.01 34.64 -11.36
CA PRO A 49 -7.86 34.60 -12.26
C PRO A 49 -6.72 33.76 -11.66
N LEU A 50 -6.28 32.75 -12.38
CA LEU A 50 -5.11 31.95 -12.05
C LEU A 50 -3.98 32.24 -13.03
N SER A 51 -2.73 32.26 -12.52
CA SER A 51 -1.57 32.16 -13.40
C SER A 51 -1.47 30.72 -13.95
N GLY A 52 -1.14 30.53 -15.21
CA GLY A 52 -0.99 29.20 -15.82
C GLY A 52 -0.01 28.29 -15.06
N MET A 53 0.95 28.87 -14.34
CA MET A 53 1.88 28.13 -13.47
C MET A 53 1.15 27.47 -12.27
N LEU A 54 0.24 28.18 -11.60
CA LEU A 54 -0.51 27.64 -10.46
C LEU A 54 -1.49 26.56 -10.89
N ASP A 55 -2.13 26.73 -12.05
CA ASP A 55 -2.96 25.72 -12.66
C ASP A 55 -2.19 24.42 -12.92
N THR A 56 -1.01 24.53 -13.53
CA THR A 56 -0.12 23.38 -13.78
C THR A 56 0.30 22.68 -12.47
N ILE A 57 0.64 23.43 -11.41
CA ILE A 57 1.00 22.86 -10.12
C ILE A 57 -0.17 22.05 -9.53
N VAL A 58 -1.38 22.58 -9.57
CA VAL A 58 -2.54 21.89 -8.99
C VAL A 58 -2.90 20.67 -9.85
N VAL A 59 -3.16 20.89 -11.13
CA VAL A 59 -3.73 19.86 -12.01
C VAL A 59 -2.70 18.79 -12.38
N GLN A 60 -1.43 19.17 -12.66
CA GLN A 60 -0.45 18.21 -13.16
C GLN A 60 0.42 17.55 -12.07
N LEU A 61 0.49 18.15 -10.87
CA LEU A 61 1.32 17.62 -9.80
C LEU A 61 0.50 17.18 -8.57
N ARG A 62 -0.37 18.07 -8.04
CA ARG A 62 -1.03 17.82 -6.76
C ARG A 62 -2.22 16.87 -6.87
N VAL A 63 -3.03 16.98 -7.91
CA VAL A 63 -4.15 16.05 -8.13
C VAL A 63 -3.66 14.63 -8.36
N PRO A 64 -2.71 14.34 -9.26
CA PRO A 64 -2.16 12.99 -9.40
C PRO A 64 -1.56 12.44 -8.11
N ARG A 65 -0.89 13.30 -7.32
CA ARG A 65 -0.28 12.91 -6.03
C ARG A 65 -1.34 12.51 -4.99
N ALA A 66 -2.41 13.28 -4.87
CA ALA A 66 -3.52 12.95 -3.97
C ALA A 66 -4.21 11.65 -4.38
N LEU A 67 -4.41 11.42 -5.68
CA LEU A 67 -4.96 10.18 -6.22
C LEU A 67 -4.03 8.99 -5.98
N LEU A 68 -2.71 9.15 -6.20
CA LEU A 68 -1.72 8.11 -5.92
C LEU A 68 -1.71 7.75 -4.44
N ALA A 69 -1.75 8.75 -3.54
CA ALA A 69 -1.84 8.54 -2.09
C ALA A 69 -3.08 7.71 -1.73
N ALA A 70 -4.25 8.12 -2.22
CA ALA A 70 -5.50 7.44 -1.91
C ALA A 70 -5.53 5.99 -2.44
N LEU A 71 -5.14 5.78 -3.70
CA LEU A 71 -5.12 4.44 -4.32
C LEU A 71 -4.09 3.52 -3.67
N THR A 72 -2.90 4.04 -3.35
CA THR A 72 -1.84 3.26 -2.69
C THR A 72 -2.25 2.89 -1.27
N GLY A 73 -2.76 3.84 -0.49
CA GLY A 73 -3.24 3.58 0.85
C GLY A 73 -4.38 2.56 0.89
N ALA A 74 -5.35 2.70 -0.02
CA ALA A 74 -6.43 1.73 -0.19
C ALA A 74 -5.90 0.34 -0.53
N GLY A 75 -5.03 0.25 -1.53
CA GLY A 75 -4.48 -1.02 -2.00
C GLY A 75 -3.65 -1.74 -0.93
N LEU A 76 -2.74 -1.04 -0.24
CA LEU A 76 -1.94 -1.64 0.83
C LEU A 76 -2.81 -2.13 2.00
N ALA A 77 -3.81 -1.35 2.41
CA ALA A 77 -4.72 -1.75 3.48
C ALA A 77 -5.59 -2.96 3.10
N MET A 78 -6.12 -2.99 1.88
CA MET A 78 -6.88 -4.14 1.37
C MET A 78 -6.00 -5.39 1.27
N THR A 79 -4.79 -5.26 0.74
CA THR A 79 -3.81 -6.35 0.66
C THR A 79 -3.50 -6.91 2.05
N GLY A 80 -3.25 -6.04 3.03
CA GLY A 80 -3.04 -6.45 4.41
C GLY A 80 -4.22 -7.25 4.97
N ALA A 81 -5.46 -6.78 4.78
CA ALA A 81 -6.66 -7.48 5.24
C ALA A 81 -6.79 -8.90 4.66
N LEU A 82 -6.50 -9.06 3.37
CA LEU A 82 -6.55 -10.34 2.67
C LEU A 82 -5.45 -11.30 3.15
N LEU A 83 -4.22 -10.81 3.31
CA LEU A 83 -3.09 -11.59 3.81
C LEU A 83 -3.30 -12.02 5.26
N GLN A 84 -3.76 -11.13 6.14
CA GLN A 84 -4.07 -11.46 7.54
C GLN A 84 -5.10 -12.59 7.65
N THR A 85 -6.10 -12.59 6.80
CA THR A 85 -7.11 -13.66 6.79
C THR A 85 -6.53 -14.99 6.32
N THR A 86 -5.80 -14.99 5.22
CA THR A 86 -5.29 -16.23 4.61
C THR A 86 -4.13 -16.85 5.37
N THR A 87 -3.38 -16.05 6.10
CA THR A 87 -2.31 -16.52 6.98
C THR A 87 -2.77 -16.74 8.42
N ARG A 88 -4.01 -16.34 8.75
CA ARG A 88 -4.55 -16.36 10.12
C ARG A 88 -3.62 -15.68 11.12
N ASN A 89 -2.98 -14.63 10.67
CA ASN A 89 -2.05 -13.84 11.47
C ASN A 89 -2.42 -12.35 11.33
N GLU A 90 -2.86 -11.74 12.40
CA GLU A 90 -3.27 -10.33 12.42
C GLU A 90 -2.09 -9.35 12.22
N LEU A 91 -0.86 -9.83 12.38
CA LEU A 91 0.36 -9.07 12.15
C LEU A 91 0.92 -9.27 10.73
N ALA A 92 0.22 -10.03 9.86
CA ALA A 92 0.66 -10.19 8.48
C ALA A 92 0.56 -8.86 7.73
N ASP A 93 1.67 -8.51 7.10
CA ASP A 93 1.83 -7.31 6.27
C ASP A 93 2.49 -7.73 4.95
N PRO A 94 2.15 -7.11 3.80
CA PRO A 94 2.77 -7.45 2.51
C PRO A 94 4.30 -7.50 2.52
N PHE A 95 4.93 -6.70 3.37
CA PHE A 95 6.39 -6.63 3.47
C PHE A 95 7.03 -7.86 4.11
N LEU A 96 6.32 -8.56 4.98
CA LEU A 96 6.81 -9.82 5.58
C LEU A 96 6.94 -10.96 4.56
N PHE A 97 6.32 -10.83 3.41
CA PHE A 97 6.35 -11.84 2.33
C PHE A 97 7.43 -11.59 1.28
N GLY A 98 8.40 -10.73 1.56
CA GLY A 98 9.53 -10.49 0.66
C GLY A 98 9.23 -9.58 -0.53
N LEU A 99 8.00 -9.10 -0.68
CA LEU A 99 7.58 -8.35 -1.87
C LEU A 99 8.32 -7.01 -2.00
N SER A 100 8.49 -6.32 -0.89
CA SER A 100 9.22 -5.03 -0.85
C SER A 100 10.71 -5.20 -1.01
N SER A 101 11.32 -6.25 -0.42
CA SER A 101 12.77 -6.49 -0.55
C SER A 101 13.15 -6.84 -1.99
N GLY A 102 12.30 -7.62 -2.69
CA GLY A 102 12.47 -7.87 -4.12
C GLY A 102 12.34 -6.59 -4.96
N ALA A 103 11.31 -5.77 -4.70
CA ALA A 103 11.14 -4.49 -5.37
C ALA A 103 12.32 -3.55 -5.09
N SER A 104 12.82 -3.52 -3.85
CA SER A 104 14.03 -2.76 -3.49
C SER A 104 15.26 -3.21 -4.25
N ALA A 105 15.48 -4.52 -4.37
CA ALA A 105 16.61 -5.04 -5.14
C ALA A 105 16.53 -4.63 -6.62
N GLY A 106 15.33 -4.69 -7.22
CA GLY A 106 15.10 -4.24 -8.59
C GLY A 106 15.35 -2.75 -8.77
N ALA A 107 14.83 -1.91 -7.86
CA ALA A 107 15.06 -0.47 -7.88
C ALA A 107 16.53 -0.11 -7.71
N VAL A 108 17.19 -0.72 -6.72
CA VAL A 108 18.61 -0.47 -6.43
C VAL A 108 19.50 -0.89 -7.58
N LEU A 109 19.18 -2.00 -8.24
CA LEU A 109 19.90 -2.45 -9.43
C LEU A 109 19.92 -1.37 -10.52
N VAL A 110 18.77 -0.73 -10.77
CA VAL A 110 18.68 0.37 -11.75
C VAL A 110 19.43 1.60 -11.25
N ILE A 111 19.18 2.03 -10.03
CA ILE A 111 19.82 3.25 -9.47
C ILE A 111 21.35 3.13 -9.47
N THR A 112 21.90 1.93 -9.21
CA THR A 112 23.35 1.73 -9.06
C THR A 112 24.07 1.29 -10.33
N ARG A 113 23.39 0.72 -11.33
CA ARG A 113 24.04 0.09 -12.51
C ARG A 113 23.54 0.57 -13.85
N PHE A 114 22.24 0.78 -14.01
CA PHE A 114 21.63 1.01 -15.33
C PHE A 114 21.16 2.45 -15.56
N GLY A 115 20.95 3.24 -14.50
CA GLY A 115 20.37 4.58 -14.62
C GLY A 115 19.02 4.58 -15.37
N ASP A 116 18.72 5.66 -16.09
CA ASP A 116 17.43 5.87 -16.76
C ASP A 116 17.39 5.31 -18.21
N ALA A 117 17.79 4.06 -18.42
CA ALA A 117 17.89 3.46 -19.75
C ALA A 117 16.57 3.48 -20.56
N LEU A 118 15.41 3.39 -19.90
CA LEU A 118 14.06 3.46 -20.48
C LEU A 118 13.32 4.75 -20.05
N GLY A 119 14.03 5.78 -19.67
CA GLY A 119 13.45 7.02 -19.14
C GLY A 119 12.73 6.83 -17.80
N ALA A 120 11.66 7.58 -17.57
CA ALA A 120 10.93 7.61 -16.30
C ALA A 120 10.32 6.25 -15.86
N LEU A 121 10.16 5.31 -16.76
CA LEU A 121 9.61 3.98 -16.47
C LEU A 121 10.66 2.95 -16.03
N THR A 122 11.97 3.25 -16.17
CA THR A 122 13.05 2.30 -15.84
C THR A 122 12.97 1.84 -14.40
N LEU A 123 12.85 2.78 -13.47
CA LEU A 123 12.79 2.50 -12.05
C LEU A 123 11.50 1.74 -11.64
N PRO A 124 10.29 2.18 -12.03
CA PRO A 124 9.06 1.43 -11.75
C PRO A 124 9.04 0.02 -12.31
N LEU A 125 9.47 -0.17 -13.56
CA LEU A 125 9.47 -1.49 -14.18
C LEU A 125 10.45 -2.46 -13.49
N SER A 126 11.63 -1.99 -13.13
CA SER A 126 12.62 -2.81 -12.44
C SER A 126 12.19 -3.17 -11.02
N ALA A 127 11.62 -2.20 -10.28
CA ALA A 127 11.05 -2.46 -8.96
C ALA A 127 9.88 -3.46 -9.05
N PHE A 128 8.99 -3.30 -10.03
CA PHE A 128 7.91 -4.24 -10.28
C PHE A 128 8.44 -5.65 -10.58
N ALA A 129 9.40 -5.78 -11.50
CA ALA A 129 10.02 -7.05 -11.86
C ALA A 129 10.67 -7.72 -10.65
N GLY A 130 11.41 -6.96 -9.83
CA GLY A 130 12.01 -7.46 -8.59
C GLY A 130 10.96 -7.96 -7.59
N GLY A 131 9.86 -7.23 -7.42
CA GLY A 131 8.73 -7.65 -6.57
C GLY A 131 8.08 -8.95 -7.06
N ILE A 132 7.85 -9.09 -8.36
CA ILE A 132 7.31 -10.32 -8.97
C ILE A 132 8.29 -11.50 -8.85
N LEU A 133 9.58 -11.28 -9.08
CA LEU A 133 10.61 -12.31 -8.89
C LEU A 133 10.63 -12.82 -7.45
N SER A 134 10.54 -11.91 -6.48
CA SER A 134 10.44 -12.26 -5.07
C SER A 134 9.17 -13.08 -4.78
N ALA A 135 8.02 -12.63 -5.27
CA ALA A 135 6.75 -13.37 -5.11
C ALA A 135 6.83 -14.79 -5.71
N MET A 136 7.44 -14.94 -6.89
CA MET A 136 7.66 -16.25 -7.51
C MET A 136 8.59 -17.12 -6.67
N ALA A 137 9.68 -16.56 -6.14
CA ALA A 137 10.61 -17.29 -5.28
C ALA A 137 9.90 -17.80 -4.01
N VAL A 138 9.09 -16.95 -3.35
CA VAL A 138 8.26 -17.34 -2.19
C VAL A 138 7.32 -18.47 -2.56
N MET A 139 6.63 -18.37 -3.69
CA MET A 139 5.66 -19.37 -4.12
C MET A 139 6.31 -20.69 -4.48
N VAL A 140 7.47 -20.68 -5.15
CA VAL A 140 8.26 -21.88 -5.44
C VAL A 140 8.70 -22.55 -4.14
N LEU A 141 9.27 -21.79 -3.21
CA LEU A 141 9.72 -22.29 -1.91
C LEU A 141 8.55 -22.90 -1.13
N PHE A 142 7.40 -22.23 -1.11
CA PHE A 142 6.18 -22.71 -0.47
C PHE A 142 5.64 -23.99 -1.10
N ARG A 143 5.73 -24.14 -2.44
CA ARG A 143 5.29 -25.37 -3.14
C ARG A 143 6.21 -26.55 -2.92
N VAL A 144 7.51 -26.32 -2.83
CA VAL A 144 8.53 -27.36 -2.56
C VAL A 144 8.51 -27.80 -1.10
N SER A 145 8.08 -26.91 -0.20
CA SER A 145 7.93 -27.27 1.22
C SER A 145 6.89 -28.39 1.40
N ARG A 146 7.25 -29.40 2.20
CA ARG A 146 6.36 -30.53 2.54
C ARG A 146 5.18 -30.09 3.44
N ILE A 147 5.36 -29.01 4.19
CA ILE A 147 4.38 -28.47 5.13
C ILE A 147 3.70 -27.26 4.47
N ARG A 148 2.43 -27.38 4.07
CA ARG A 148 1.68 -26.32 3.41
C ARG A 148 0.74 -25.55 4.36
N ARG A 149 1.24 -25.24 5.57
CA ARG A 149 0.49 -24.44 6.55
C ARG A 149 0.64 -22.95 6.28
N ALA A 150 -0.26 -22.15 6.83
CA ALA A 150 -0.23 -20.69 6.72
C ALA A 150 1.08 -20.07 7.21
N GLU A 151 1.59 -20.56 8.34
CA GLU A 151 2.84 -20.14 8.97
C GLU A 151 4.06 -20.34 8.05
N GLN A 152 4.06 -21.44 7.27
CA GLN A 152 5.15 -21.74 6.33
C GLN A 152 5.26 -20.68 5.22
N LEU A 153 4.16 -20.08 4.80
CA LEU A 153 4.18 -19.00 3.80
C LEU A 153 4.92 -17.77 4.34
N ILE A 154 4.75 -17.44 5.63
CA ILE A 154 5.46 -16.33 6.29
C ILE A 154 6.97 -16.65 6.37
N VAL A 155 7.33 -17.88 6.76
CA VAL A 155 8.73 -18.30 6.83
C VAL A 155 9.40 -18.26 5.46
N CYS A 156 8.74 -18.73 4.41
CA CYS A 156 9.23 -18.61 3.03
C CYS A 156 9.44 -17.14 2.63
N GLY A 157 8.46 -16.27 2.97
CA GLY A 157 8.56 -14.83 2.72
C GLY A 157 9.75 -14.20 3.42
N LEU A 158 9.96 -14.54 4.69
CA LEU A 158 11.08 -14.03 5.47
C LEU A 158 12.43 -14.49 4.90
N ALA A 159 12.57 -15.77 4.53
CA ALA A 159 13.78 -16.29 3.91
C ALA A 159 14.12 -15.57 2.60
N VAL A 160 13.12 -15.36 1.73
CA VAL A 160 13.29 -14.62 0.48
C VAL A 160 13.59 -13.14 0.75
N SER A 161 13.00 -12.54 1.80
CA SER A 161 13.32 -11.16 2.21
C SER A 161 14.79 -11.00 2.55
N PHE A 162 15.36 -11.92 3.33
CA PHE A 162 16.79 -11.87 3.67
C PHE A 162 17.69 -12.02 2.45
N LEU A 163 17.37 -12.91 1.51
CA LEU A 163 18.13 -13.07 0.27
C LEU A 163 18.13 -11.80 -0.58
N PHE A 164 16.96 -11.21 -0.82
CA PHE A 164 16.87 -9.95 -1.57
C PHE A 164 17.47 -8.76 -0.82
N SER A 165 17.38 -8.72 0.51
CA SER A 165 18.04 -7.69 1.32
C SER A 165 19.56 -7.81 1.25
N ALA A 166 20.11 -9.02 1.27
CA ALA A 166 21.54 -9.26 1.07
C ALA A 166 21.99 -8.81 -0.33
N LEU A 167 21.20 -9.14 -1.37
CA LEU A 167 21.44 -8.67 -2.74
C LEU A 167 21.42 -7.14 -2.82
N THR A 168 20.42 -6.50 -2.21
CA THR A 168 20.30 -5.04 -2.15
C THR A 168 21.53 -4.42 -1.49
N SER A 169 21.96 -4.95 -0.34
CA SER A 169 23.14 -4.47 0.37
C SER A 169 24.43 -4.62 -0.47
N TYR A 170 24.56 -5.74 -1.18
CA TYR A 170 25.68 -5.95 -2.11
C TYR A 170 25.68 -4.92 -3.26
N LEU A 171 24.52 -4.67 -3.86
CA LEU A 171 24.37 -3.70 -4.95
C LEU A 171 24.72 -2.28 -4.49
N VAL A 172 24.29 -1.89 -3.28
CA VAL A 172 24.61 -0.59 -2.69
C VAL A 172 26.12 -0.48 -2.41
N PHE A 173 26.71 -1.53 -1.80
CA PHE A 173 28.14 -1.55 -1.47
C PHE A 173 29.04 -1.50 -2.72
N SER A 174 28.66 -2.24 -3.78
CA SER A 174 29.41 -2.35 -5.03
C SER A 174 29.08 -1.28 -6.06
N GLY A 175 28.10 -0.42 -5.78
CA GLY A 175 27.64 0.66 -6.67
C GLY A 175 28.36 1.99 -6.44
N ASP A 176 27.93 3.03 -7.18
CA ASP A 176 28.44 4.40 -6.98
C ASP A 176 27.91 4.95 -5.63
N GLN A 177 28.81 5.49 -4.81
CA GLN A 177 28.47 6.13 -3.53
C GLN A 177 27.45 7.27 -3.69
N ARG A 178 27.45 7.97 -4.84
CA ARG A 178 26.46 9.01 -5.14
C ARG A 178 25.03 8.48 -5.26
N ALA A 179 24.87 7.22 -5.63
CA ALA A 179 23.57 6.55 -5.73
C ALA A 179 22.97 6.21 -4.35
N ALA A 180 23.78 6.15 -3.29
CA ALA A 180 23.32 5.75 -1.96
C ALA A 180 22.21 6.66 -1.41
N GLY A 181 22.28 7.96 -1.65
CA GLY A 181 21.23 8.91 -1.29
C GLY A 181 19.89 8.61 -1.98
N SER A 182 19.92 8.36 -3.29
CA SER A 182 18.71 8.03 -4.07
C SER A 182 18.11 6.70 -3.64
N VAL A 183 18.95 5.71 -3.33
CA VAL A 183 18.51 4.42 -2.79
C VAL A 183 17.82 4.61 -1.44
N LEU A 184 18.39 5.42 -0.55
CA LEU A 184 17.80 5.72 0.76
C LEU A 184 16.41 6.37 0.60
N PHE A 185 16.31 7.43 -0.20
CA PHE A 185 15.04 8.12 -0.43
C PHE A 185 13.98 7.19 -1.02
N TRP A 186 14.35 6.35 -2.00
CA TRP A 186 13.42 5.40 -2.60
C TRP A 186 12.96 4.34 -1.58
N SER A 187 13.89 3.81 -0.75
CA SER A 187 13.57 2.79 0.25
C SER A 187 12.72 3.31 1.41
N LEU A 188 12.74 4.61 1.67
CA LEU A 188 11.88 5.25 2.67
C LEU A 188 10.46 5.56 2.16
N GLY A 189 10.21 5.35 0.88
CA GLY A 189 8.92 5.53 0.25
C GLY A 189 8.52 7.00 0.05
N GLY A 190 7.90 7.29 -1.08
CA GLY A 190 7.48 8.63 -1.44
C GLY A 190 6.44 8.63 -2.57
N LEU A 191 5.80 9.76 -2.80
CA LEU A 191 4.79 9.94 -3.85
C LEU A 191 5.27 10.84 -4.99
N GLY A 192 6.61 11.04 -5.10
CA GLY A 192 7.23 11.93 -6.07
C GLY A 192 7.07 11.51 -7.54
N LEU A 193 6.79 10.23 -7.80
CA LEU A 193 6.52 9.70 -9.14
C LEU A 193 5.06 9.85 -9.59
N ALA A 194 4.24 10.57 -8.82
CA ALA A 194 2.84 10.84 -9.19
C ALA A 194 2.76 11.66 -10.48
N ARG A 195 2.24 11.07 -11.53
CA ARG A 195 1.95 11.69 -12.84
C ARG A 195 0.66 11.08 -13.37
N TRP A 196 -0.09 11.79 -14.18
CA TRP A 196 -1.30 11.24 -14.82
C TRP A 196 -1.03 9.95 -15.59
N GLU A 197 0.12 9.89 -16.27
CA GLU A 197 0.57 8.75 -17.06
C GLU A 197 0.79 7.48 -16.21
N ASN A 198 1.11 7.64 -14.93
CA ASN A 198 1.42 6.52 -14.03
C ASN A 198 0.23 6.06 -13.20
N LEU A 199 -0.86 6.85 -13.12
CA LEU A 199 -2.00 6.54 -12.25
C LEU A 199 -2.79 5.29 -12.64
N PHE A 200 -2.64 4.83 -13.88
CA PHE A 200 -3.26 3.56 -14.30
C PHE A 200 -2.70 2.36 -13.50
N ILE A 201 -1.44 2.41 -13.05
CA ILE A 201 -0.79 1.33 -12.30
C ILE A 201 -1.47 1.08 -10.94
N PRO A 202 -1.61 2.08 -10.03
CA PRO A 202 -2.32 1.88 -8.77
C PRO A 202 -3.82 1.66 -8.98
N LEU A 203 -4.41 2.19 -10.05
CA LEU A 203 -5.81 1.93 -10.39
C LEU A 203 -6.01 0.45 -10.75
N VAL A 204 -5.14 -0.15 -11.57
CA VAL A 204 -5.18 -1.59 -11.90
C VAL A 204 -5.04 -2.43 -10.63
N SER A 205 -4.11 -2.07 -9.75
CA SER A 205 -3.96 -2.73 -8.43
C SER A 205 -5.26 -2.68 -7.61
N PHE A 206 -5.87 -1.50 -7.52
CA PHE A 206 -7.12 -1.31 -6.78
C PHE A 206 -8.27 -2.13 -7.38
N VAL A 207 -8.46 -2.07 -8.70
CA VAL A 207 -9.50 -2.84 -9.42
C VAL A 207 -9.29 -4.35 -9.24
N LEU A 208 -8.05 -4.83 -9.29
CA LEU A 208 -7.70 -6.22 -9.05
C LEU A 208 -8.11 -6.67 -7.64
N LEU A 209 -7.80 -5.89 -6.60
CA LEU A 209 -8.15 -6.19 -5.21
C LEU A 209 -9.66 -6.16 -4.97
N VAL A 210 -10.36 -5.16 -5.52
CA VAL A 210 -11.82 -5.06 -5.43
C VAL A 210 -12.47 -6.25 -6.13
N GLY A 211 -12.06 -6.56 -7.35
CA GLY A 211 -12.57 -7.69 -8.13
C GLY A 211 -12.32 -9.03 -7.43
N PHE A 212 -11.09 -9.25 -6.94
CA PHE A 212 -10.77 -10.46 -6.18
C PHE A 212 -11.64 -10.59 -4.93
N THR A 213 -11.79 -9.51 -4.17
CA THR A 213 -12.63 -9.49 -2.96
C THR A 213 -14.08 -9.78 -3.32
N ALA A 214 -14.62 -9.15 -4.36
CA ALA A 214 -15.99 -9.37 -4.82
C ALA A 214 -16.27 -10.83 -5.23
N LEU A 215 -15.27 -11.51 -5.81
CA LEU A 215 -15.38 -12.91 -6.22
C LEU A 215 -15.16 -13.88 -5.06
N ARG A 216 -14.31 -13.57 -4.10
CA ARG A 216 -13.84 -14.53 -3.07
C ARG A 216 -14.28 -14.24 -1.63
N TRP A 217 -15.04 -13.17 -1.36
CA TRP A 217 -15.43 -12.79 0.01
C TRP A 217 -16.11 -13.92 0.79
N ARG A 218 -16.93 -14.76 0.15
CA ARG A 218 -17.60 -15.91 0.81
C ARG A 218 -16.60 -16.97 1.25
N SER A 219 -15.62 -17.28 0.40
CA SER A 219 -14.56 -18.25 0.71
C SER A 219 -13.62 -17.72 1.80
N LEU A 220 -13.33 -16.40 1.77
CA LEU A 220 -12.55 -15.73 2.80
C LEU A 220 -13.30 -15.70 4.15
N ASP A 221 -14.61 -15.44 4.14
CA ASP A 221 -15.44 -15.46 5.34
C ASP A 221 -15.54 -16.89 5.92
N ALA A 222 -15.63 -17.93 5.08
CA ALA A 222 -15.59 -19.32 5.53
C ALA A 222 -14.25 -19.65 6.22
N LEU A 223 -13.13 -19.11 5.73
CA LEU A 223 -11.81 -19.32 6.32
C LEU A 223 -11.67 -18.68 7.72
N LEU A 224 -12.41 -17.61 8.02
CA LEU A 224 -12.45 -17.03 9.37
C LEU A 224 -13.02 -18.01 10.41
N ALA A 225 -13.93 -18.91 10.01
CA ALA A 225 -14.48 -19.95 10.89
C ALA A 225 -13.53 -21.12 11.12
N GLY A 226 -12.38 -21.14 10.43
CA GLY A 226 -11.35 -22.18 10.54
C GLY A 226 -11.17 -22.99 9.26
N GLU A 227 -9.98 -23.61 9.09
CA GLU A 227 -9.65 -24.35 7.87
C GLU A 227 -10.54 -25.59 7.69
N GLN A 228 -10.82 -26.32 8.77
CA GLN A 228 -11.70 -27.51 8.72
C GLN A 228 -13.13 -27.13 8.34
N THR A 229 -13.66 -26.05 8.93
CA THR A 229 -14.99 -25.52 8.60
C THR A 229 -15.04 -25.05 7.15
N ALA A 230 -14.03 -24.34 6.67
CA ALA A 230 -13.95 -23.93 5.27
C ALA A 230 -13.93 -25.13 4.32
N HIS A 231 -13.18 -26.18 4.67
CA HIS A 231 -13.16 -27.45 3.91
C HIS A 231 -14.53 -28.13 3.86
N SER A 232 -15.21 -28.23 4.99
CA SER A 232 -16.57 -28.83 5.03
C SER A 232 -17.60 -28.01 4.22
N MET A 233 -17.36 -26.71 4.04
CA MET A 233 -18.15 -25.84 3.16
C MET A 233 -17.72 -25.89 1.68
N GLY A 234 -16.81 -26.80 1.31
CA GLY A 234 -16.35 -27.01 -0.07
C GLY A 234 -15.26 -26.00 -0.53
N VAL A 235 -14.66 -25.24 0.38
CA VAL A 235 -13.59 -24.29 0.03
C VAL A 235 -12.24 -25.02 -0.05
N ASN A 236 -11.59 -24.96 -1.20
CA ASN A 236 -10.19 -25.39 -1.32
C ASN A 236 -9.25 -24.34 -0.73
N VAL A 237 -8.90 -24.52 0.55
CA VAL A 237 -8.09 -23.55 1.33
C VAL A 237 -6.70 -23.34 0.72
N ALA A 238 -6.05 -24.40 0.22
CA ALA A 238 -4.72 -24.28 -0.40
C ALA A 238 -4.76 -23.43 -1.68
N ARG A 239 -5.80 -23.63 -2.51
CA ARG A 239 -6.00 -22.83 -3.72
C ARG A 239 -6.36 -21.39 -3.37
N LEU A 240 -7.25 -21.15 -2.42
CA LEU A 240 -7.64 -19.82 -1.96
C LEU A 240 -6.41 -19.04 -1.45
N ARG A 241 -5.56 -19.69 -0.62
CA ARG A 241 -4.32 -19.09 -0.11
C ARG A 241 -3.37 -18.68 -1.22
N THR A 242 -3.17 -19.56 -2.22
CA THR A 242 -2.31 -19.28 -3.37
C THR A 242 -2.85 -18.12 -4.21
N GLU A 243 -4.16 -18.14 -4.54
CA GLU A 243 -4.81 -17.08 -5.31
C GLU A 243 -4.74 -15.73 -4.58
N THR A 244 -5.01 -15.72 -3.27
CA THR A 244 -4.92 -14.50 -2.45
C THR A 244 -3.50 -13.97 -2.42
N PHE A 245 -2.51 -14.84 -2.17
CA PHE A 245 -1.11 -14.42 -2.14
C PHE A 245 -0.68 -13.82 -3.49
N LEU A 246 -1.00 -14.46 -4.61
CA LEU A 246 -0.63 -13.96 -5.94
C LEU A 246 -1.32 -12.62 -6.26
N CYS A 247 -2.60 -12.49 -5.93
CA CYS A 247 -3.32 -11.22 -6.09
C CYS A 247 -2.68 -10.11 -5.26
N CYS A 248 -2.39 -10.38 -3.98
CA CYS A 248 -1.74 -9.44 -3.08
C CYS A 248 -0.32 -9.09 -3.52
N ALA A 249 0.45 -10.08 -3.98
CA ALA A 249 1.81 -9.88 -4.47
C ALA A 249 1.84 -8.99 -5.71
N LEU A 250 0.97 -9.27 -6.68
CA LEU A 250 0.86 -8.46 -7.90
C LEU A 250 0.44 -7.03 -7.56
N SER A 251 -0.56 -6.87 -6.70
CA SER A 251 -1.04 -5.55 -6.26
C SER A 251 0.05 -4.77 -5.53
N THR A 252 0.76 -5.41 -4.60
CA THR A 252 1.87 -4.77 -3.86
C THR A 252 3.01 -4.40 -4.80
N ALA A 253 3.38 -5.26 -5.76
CA ALA A 253 4.43 -4.95 -6.73
C ALA A 253 4.07 -3.72 -7.59
N PHE A 254 2.81 -3.59 -8.03
CA PHE A 254 2.33 -2.37 -8.71
C PHE A 254 2.45 -1.12 -7.84
N LEU A 255 2.02 -1.19 -6.58
CA LEU A 255 2.03 -0.02 -5.70
C LEU A 255 3.46 0.39 -5.34
N VAL A 256 4.27 -0.57 -4.88
CA VAL A 256 5.66 -0.32 -4.45
C VAL A 256 6.53 0.16 -5.60
N SER A 257 6.27 -0.27 -6.85
CA SER A 257 7.02 0.19 -8.01
C SER A 257 6.99 1.71 -8.21
N LEU A 258 5.89 2.36 -7.81
CA LEU A 258 5.72 3.82 -7.92
C LEU A 258 6.03 4.57 -6.62
N THR A 259 5.80 3.93 -5.47
CA THR A 259 5.84 4.63 -4.19
C THR A 259 7.02 4.25 -3.32
N GLY A 260 7.81 3.25 -3.74
CA GLY A 260 8.79 2.66 -2.83
C GLY A 260 8.12 1.95 -1.66
N VAL A 261 8.87 1.74 -0.59
CA VAL A 261 8.43 0.93 0.56
C VAL A 261 7.61 1.79 1.53
N ILE A 262 6.31 1.48 1.69
CA ILE A 262 5.40 2.15 2.63
C ILE A 262 4.80 1.09 3.57
N GLY A 263 5.41 0.90 4.72
CA GLY A 263 5.01 -0.11 5.70
C GLY A 263 3.86 0.29 6.62
N PHE A 264 3.40 -0.69 7.40
CA PHE A 264 2.42 -0.57 8.48
C PHE A 264 0.97 -0.25 8.07
N VAL A 265 0.70 0.28 6.89
CA VAL A 265 -0.67 0.56 6.43
C VAL A 265 -1.49 -0.74 6.38
N GLY A 266 -0.92 -1.79 5.79
CA GLY A 266 -1.54 -3.12 5.70
C GLY A 266 -1.68 -3.85 7.03
N LEU A 267 -0.94 -3.43 8.05
CA LEU A 267 -1.03 -4.01 9.40
C LEU A 267 -2.12 -3.32 10.23
N MET A 268 -2.06 -2.02 10.32
CA MET A 268 -2.85 -1.23 11.28
C MET A 268 -4.30 -1.01 10.79
N VAL A 269 -4.49 -0.71 9.50
CA VAL A 269 -5.81 -0.34 8.97
C VAL A 269 -6.83 -1.48 9.04
N PRO A 270 -6.51 -2.75 8.72
CA PRO A 270 -7.46 -3.85 8.84
C PRO A 270 -7.97 -4.07 10.28
N TYR A 271 -7.12 -3.86 11.27
CA TYR A 271 -7.53 -3.93 12.67
C TYR A 271 -8.59 -2.87 13.02
N LEU A 272 -8.38 -1.63 12.56
CA LEU A 272 -9.35 -0.55 12.77
C LEU A 272 -10.65 -0.81 12.02
N ALA A 273 -10.58 -1.25 10.77
CA ALA A 273 -11.76 -1.56 9.95
C ALA A 273 -12.61 -2.66 10.59
N ARG A 274 -11.99 -3.74 11.05
CA ARG A 274 -12.72 -4.84 11.74
C ARG A 274 -13.42 -4.38 13.01
N ARG A 275 -12.83 -3.46 13.76
CA ARG A 275 -13.50 -2.88 14.95
C ARG A 275 -14.72 -2.02 14.61
N LEU A 276 -14.69 -1.34 13.48
CA LEU A 276 -15.78 -0.45 13.05
C LEU A 276 -16.96 -1.21 12.44
N VAL A 277 -16.68 -2.12 11.48
CA VAL A 277 -17.72 -2.75 10.65
C VAL A 277 -17.78 -4.27 10.78
N GLY A 278 -16.96 -4.86 11.67
CA GLY A 278 -16.89 -6.31 11.88
C GLY A 278 -15.95 -7.01 10.89
N VAL A 279 -15.87 -8.35 11.02
CA VAL A 279 -14.85 -9.16 10.35
C VAL A 279 -15.23 -9.62 8.93
N ARG A 280 -16.51 -9.49 8.50
CA ARG A 280 -16.98 -9.95 7.19
C ARG A 280 -16.27 -9.19 6.06
N HIS A 281 -15.62 -9.89 5.14
CA HIS A 281 -14.83 -9.30 4.06
C HIS A 281 -15.63 -8.38 3.15
N ARG A 282 -16.91 -8.66 2.92
CA ARG A 282 -17.80 -7.79 2.13
C ARG A 282 -17.89 -6.38 2.68
N LEU A 283 -17.70 -6.18 4.00
CA LEU A 283 -17.76 -4.88 4.67
C LEU A 283 -16.38 -4.37 5.08
N SER A 284 -15.55 -5.27 5.64
CA SER A 284 -14.24 -4.89 6.20
C SER A 284 -13.23 -4.49 5.13
N VAL A 285 -13.17 -5.19 3.98
CA VAL A 285 -12.17 -4.88 2.94
C VAL A 285 -12.44 -3.54 2.25
N PRO A 286 -13.68 -3.18 1.84
CA PRO A 286 -13.97 -1.82 1.37
C PRO A 286 -13.69 -0.73 2.43
N MET A 287 -14.00 -1.01 3.71
CA MET A 287 -13.67 -0.08 4.79
C MET A 287 -12.15 0.06 4.96
N CYS A 288 -11.37 -1.02 4.81
CA CYS A 288 -9.90 -0.95 4.76
C CYS A 288 -9.43 -0.02 3.63
N GLY A 289 -10.04 -0.13 2.45
CA GLY A 289 -9.73 0.74 1.33
C GLY A 289 -9.93 2.22 1.66
N LEU A 290 -11.08 2.58 2.24
CA LEU A 290 -11.37 3.96 2.64
C LEU A 290 -10.42 4.48 3.72
N LEU A 291 -10.24 3.71 4.80
CA LEU A 291 -9.37 4.10 5.90
C LEU A 291 -7.90 4.18 5.48
N GLY A 292 -7.45 3.24 4.63
CA GLY A 292 -6.09 3.25 4.08
C GLY A 292 -5.84 4.46 3.18
N ALA A 293 -6.80 4.80 2.33
CA ALA A 293 -6.75 6.02 1.52
C ALA A 293 -6.65 7.28 2.39
N MET A 294 -7.49 7.38 3.44
CA MET A 294 -7.45 8.51 4.38
C MET A 294 -6.11 8.59 5.11
N LEU A 295 -5.61 7.45 5.60
CA LEU A 295 -4.34 7.39 6.33
C LEU A 295 -3.18 7.87 5.47
N LEU A 296 -3.08 7.37 4.23
CA LEU A 296 -1.94 7.70 3.39
C LEU A 296 -2.05 9.12 2.82
N THR A 297 -3.26 9.59 2.49
CA THR A 297 -3.47 11.00 2.10
C THR A 297 -3.13 11.94 3.25
N GLY A 298 -3.57 11.65 4.48
CA GLY A 298 -3.21 12.43 5.66
C GLY A 298 -1.71 12.36 5.98
N GLY A 299 -1.09 11.19 5.84
CA GLY A 299 0.36 11.00 5.96
C GLY A 299 1.16 11.83 4.95
N ASP A 300 0.71 11.88 3.69
CA ASP A 300 1.33 12.73 2.66
C ASP A 300 1.20 14.23 2.98
N MET A 301 0.06 14.65 3.53
CA MET A 301 -0.11 16.02 4.00
C MET A 301 0.88 16.37 5.12
N LEU A 302 1.04 15.47 6.10
CA LEU A 302 2.00 15.65 7.17
C LEU A 302 3.44 15.66 6.63
N SER A 303 3.78 14.76 5.71
CA SER A 303 5.13 14.68 5.13
C SER A 303 5.56 15.98 4.45
N ARG A 304 4.61 16.72 3.88
CA ARG A 304 4.85 18.02 3.19
C ARG A 304 4.74 19.25 4.10
N SER A 305 4.25 19.09 5.33
CA SER A 305 4.01 20.22 6.25
C SER A 305 4.90 20.24 7.47
N LEU A 306 5.54 19.12 7.84
CA LEU A 306 6.33 19.01 9.08
C LEU A 306 7.64 19.78 9.02
N ILE A 307 8.33 19.79 7.88
CA ILE A 307 9.59 20.52 7.71
C ILE A 307 9.43 21.58 6.60
N PRO A 308 9.65 22.85 6.89
CA PRO A 308 9.62 23.90 5.88
C PRO A 308 10.61 23.61 4.73
N HIS A 309 10.15 23.74 3.51
CA HIS A 309 10.93 23.57 2.27
C HIS A 309 11.55 22.18 2.02
N GLN A 310 11.21 21.16 2.83
CA GLN A 310 11.64 19.78 2.63
C GLN A 310 10.46 18.82 2.74
N GLU A 311 10.42 17.82 1.88
CA GLU A 311 9.44 16.75 1.96
C GLU A 311 10.04 15.56 2.71
N LEU A 312 9.41 15.14 3.80
CA LEU A 312 9.78 13.90 4.47
C LEU A 312 9.31 12.69 3.66
N PRO A 313 10.11 11.63 3.56
CA PRO A 313 9.61 10.36 3.04
C PRO A 313 8.38 9.87 3.82
N ILE A 314 7.32 9.48 3.11
CA ILE A 314 6.04 9.13 3.74
C ILE A 314 6.15 7.87 4.61
N GLY A 315 7.08 6.98 4.30
CA GLY A 315 7.35 5.79 5.09
C GLY A 315 7.80 6.10 6.52
N ILE A 316 8.44 7.23 6.77
CA ILE A 316 8.79 7.68 8.12
C ILE A 316 7.53 7.94 8.93
N ILE A 317 6.56 8.63 8.33
CA ILE A 317 5.27 8.93 8.97
C ILE A 317 4.49 7.65 9.26
N THR A 318 4.36 6.76 8.25
CA THR A 318 3.62 5.51 8.42
C THR A 318 4.29 4.55 9.40
N ALA A 319 5.64 4.48 9.43
CA ALA A 319 6.38 3.69 10.40
C ALA A 319 6.22 4.24 11.83
N GLY A 320 6.28 5.56 12.01
CA GLY A 320 6.06 6.19 13.31
C GLY A 320 4.64 5.93 13.84
N LEU A 321 3.62 6.10 12.99
CA LEU A 321 2.23 5.81 13.36
C LEU A 321 2.02 4.32 13.62
N GLY A 322 2.60 3.45 12.82
CA GLY A 322 2.50 2.00 12.98
C GLY A 322 3.18 1.51 14.26
N GLY A 323 4.37 2.01 14.58
CA GLY A 323 5.06 1.71 15.82
C GLY A 323 4.27 2.14 17.05
N ALA A 324 3.76 3.38 17.07
CA ALA A 324 2.90 3.88 18.14
C ALA A 324 1.60 3.05 18.29
N PHE A 325 1.02 2.61 17.15
CA PHE A 325 -0.14 1.73 17.16
C PHE A 325 0.16 0.39 17.82
N ILE A 326 1.28 -0.29 17.47
CA ILE A 326 1.65 -1.57 18.08
C ILE A 326 1.88 -1.42 19.58
N VAL A 327 2.61 -0.38 20.01
CA VAL A 327 2.81 -0.10 21.43
C VAL A 327 1.46 0.08 22.15
N SER A 328 0.53 0.81 21.53
CA SER A 328 -0.81 1.01 22.11
C SER A 328 -1.61 -0.29 22.24
N LEU A 329 -1.43 -1.24 21.33
CA LEU A 329 -2.06 -2.56 21.40
C LEU A 329 -1.50 -3.40 22.54
N LEU A 330 -0.16 -3.42 22.69
CA LEU A 330 0.50 -4.15 23.77
C LEU A 330 0.06 -3.65 25.15
N LEU A 331 0.04 -2.35 25.35
CA LEU A 331 -0.40 -1.74 26.62
C LEU A 331 -1.89 -1.98 26.93
N ARG A 332 -2.73 -2.26 25.93
CA ARG A 332 -4.14 -2.61 26.15
C ARG A 332 -4.36 -4.10 26.38
N ALA A 333 -3.48 -4.97 25.89
CA ALA A 333 -3.57 -6.41 26.09
C ALA A 333 -3.23 -6.82 27.55
N GLU A 334 -2.54 -5.97 28.29
CA GLU A 334 -2.19 -6.19 29.70
C GLU A 334 -3.28 -5.70 30.69
N ARG A 335 -4.37 -5.10 30.21
CA ARG A 335 -5.52 -4.66 31.00
C ARG A 335 -6.74 -5.52 30.71
#